data_59f9a64328d04ffe260fc7edc7840fff
#
_entry.id   59f9a64328d04ffe260fc7edc7840fff
#
_cell.length_a   1.000
_cell.length_b   1.000
_cell.length_c   1.000
_cell.angle_alpha   90.00
_cell.angle_beta   90.00
_cell.angle_gamma   90.00
#
_symmetry.space_group_name_H-M   'P 1'
#
loop_
_entity.id
_entity.type
_entity.pdbx_description
1 polymer ?
#
loop_
_entity_poly.entity_id
_entity_poly.type
_entity_poly.pdbx_seq_one_letter_code
_entity_poly.pdbx_strand_id
1 'polypeptide(L)'
;MKNKLLLGAVLVGTAGIFAACSDDNDSNPTLIQPTEFVLNTPAYVNETVDLENTEALRLTWSQPEYTTGNAPINATYEIQVSPTNSFTVSTDEADADEENALVADYAVIDKTSTTCFADLAASELNKALAKVAKWKADAVPAEQKTFIRINAFVLEGMNRLNAITSNVVEISVAPYYVELS
;
A
#
# COMPACT_ATOMS: atom_id res chain seq x y z
N MET A 1 59.01 -34.73 62.99
CA MET A 1 58.91 -33.33 63.42
C MET A 1 57.95 -32.60 62.49
N LYS A 2 56.98 -31.96 63.10
CA LYS A 2 56.10 -30.91 62.57
C LYS A 2 55.08 -31.22 61.49
N ASN A 3 53.87 -31.40 62.04
CA ASN A 3 52.57 -31.28 61.40
C ASN A 3 52.42 -29.89 60.75
N LYS A 4 51.80 -29.84 59.59
CA LYS A 4 50.96 -28.70 59.22
C LYS A 4 49.69 -29.18 58.58
N LEU A 5 48.60 -29.00 59.33
CA LEU A 5 47.26 -29.03 58.85
C LEU A 5 47.09 -27.94 57.77
N LEU A 6 46.51 -28.27 56.68
CA LEU A 6 45.93 -27.30 55.73
C LEU A 6 44.45 -27.53 55.65
N LEU A 7 43.75 -26.56 56.21
CA LEU A 7 42.27 -26.41 56.14
C LEU A 7 41.87 -26.18 54.67
N GLY A 8 41.18 -27.13 54.08
CA GLY A 8 40.54 -26.92 52.81
C GLY A 8 39.22 -26.17 53.02
N ALA A 9 39.16 -24.95 52.53
CA ALA A 9 37.96 -24.19 52.45
C ALA A 9 37.11 -24.72 51.28
N VAL A 10 35.95 -25.29 51.60
CA VAL A 10 34.93 -25.65 50.65
C VAL A 10 34.16 -24.39 50.28
N LEU A 11 34.42 -23.90 49.11
CA LEU A 11 33.63 -22.82 48.52
C LEU A 11 32.38 -23.45 47.90
N VAL A 12 31.25 -23.31 48.60
CA VAL A 12 29.91 -23.63 48.06
C VAL A 12 29.54 -22.50 47.12
N GLY A 13 29.75 -22.73 45.82
CA GLY A 13 29.26 -21.85 44.79
C GLY A 13 27.72 -22.00 44.70
N THR A 14 27.00 -21.00 45.19
CA THR A 14 25.58 -20.84 44.92
C THR A 14 25.43 -20.51 43.46
N ALA A 15 25.08 -21.50 42.63
CA ALA A 15 24.59 -21.30 41.29
C ALA A 15 23.27 -20.53 41.37
N GLY A 16 23.30 -19.23 41.22
CA GLY A 16 22.10 -18.42 40.98
C GLY A 16 21.43 -18.92 39.70
N ILE A 17 20.31 -19.54 39.86
CA ILE A 17 19.38 -19.83 38.78
C ILE A 17 18.82 -18.47 38.37
N PHE A 18 19.40 -17.84 37.36
CA PHE A 18 18.70 -16.82 36.62
C PHE A 18 17.56 -17.52 35.92
N ALA A 19 16.38 -17.54 36.53
CA ALA A 19 15.16 -17.72 35.77
C ALA A 19 15.12 -16.54 34.84
N ALA A 20 15.55 -16.75 33.59
CA ALA A 20 15.16 -15.90 32.50
C ALA A 20 13.64 -15.96 32.51
N CYS A 21 13.01 -14.88 32.94
CA CYS A 21 11.64 -14.64 32.53
C CYS A 21 11.66 -14.71 31.03
N SER A 22 11.23 -15.81 30.46
CA SER A 22 10.71 -15.79 29.10
C SER A 22 9.58 -14.79 29.18
N ASP A 23 9.81 -13.60 28.64
CA ASP A 23 8.71 -12.73 28.30
C ASP A 23 7.82 -13.56 27.41
N ASP A 24 6.76 -14.07 27.98
CA ASP A 24 5.64 -14.64 27.25
C ASP A 24 5.01 -13.47 26.48
N ASN A 25 5.64 -13.15 25.34
CA ASN A 25 5.16 -12.15 24.39
C ASN A 25 3.94 -12.66 23.61
N ASP A 26 3.35 -13.78 24.08
CA ASP A 26 2.11 -14.38 23.57
C ASP A 26 0.89 -13.48 23.77
N SER A 27 1.02 -12.40 24.55
CA SER A 27 -0.07 -11.42 24.74
C SER A 27 0.01 -10.23 23.77
N ASN A 28 1.06 -10.12 22.95
CA ASN A 28 1.15 -9.05 21.96
C ASN A 28 0.47 -9.52 20.66
N PRO A 29 -0.72 -8.99 20.33
CA PRO A 29 -1.47 -9.46 19.19
C PRO A 29 -0.69 -9.20 17.89
N THR A 30 -0.31 -10.27 17.19
CA THR A 30 0.38 -10.19 15.93
C THR A 30 -0.61 -9.79 14.84
N LEU A 31 -0.25 -8.79 14.04
CA LEU A 31 -1.02 -8.40 12.86
C LEU A 31 -0.97 -9.52 11.81
N ILE A 32 -2.13 -10.08 11.49
CA ILE A 32 -2.28 -11.09 10.45
C ILE A 32 -2.69 -10.38 9.16
N GLN A 33 -1.85 -10.52 8.14
CA GLN A 33 -2.09 -9.97 6.82
C GLN A 33 -2.98 -10.89 6.00
N PRO A 34 -4.05 -10.37 5.34
CA PRO A 34 -4.80 -11.12 4.35
C PRO A 34 -3.94 -11.44 3.13
N THR A 35 -4.32 -12.47 2.38
CA THR A 35 -3.60 -12.89 1.17
C THR A 35 -4.14 -12.21 -0.09
N GLU A 36 -5.41 -11.83 -0.10
CA GLU A 36 -6.07 -11.25 -1.27
C GLU A 36 -7.30 -10.42 -0.88
N PHE A 37 -7.69 -9.52 -1.76
CA PHE A 37 -9.00 -8.87 -1.80
C PHE A 37 -9.29 -8.43 -3.22
N VAL A 38 -10.54 -8.11 -3.55
CA VAL A 38 -11.01 -7.94 -4.92
C VAL A 38 -11.51 -6.53 -5.17
N LEU A 39 -10.92 -5.84 -6.15
CA LEU A 39 -11.53 -4.68 -6.79
C LEU A 39 -12.62 -5.18 -7.74
N ASN A 40 -13.86 -4.77 -7.49
CA ASN A 40 -15.00 -5.18 -8.30
C ASN A 40 -14.95 -4.51 -9.68
N THR A 41 -15.35 -5.24 -10.71
CA THR A 41 -15.48 -4.70 -12.05
C THR A 41 -16.60 -3.64 -12.06
N PRO A 42 -16.32 -2.38 -12.43
CA PRO A 42 -17.32 -1.33 -12.45
C PRO A 42 -18.30 -1.51 -13.60
N ALA A 43 -19.51 -0.94 -13.46
CA ALA A 43 -20.55 -1.05 -14.48
C ALA A 43 -20.16 -0.43 -15.83
N TYR A 44 -19.31 0.59 -15.81
CA TYR A 44 -18.82 1.32 -16.99
C TYR A 44 -17.60 0.68 -17.67
N VAL A 45 -17.21 -0.55 -17.31
CA VAL A 45 -16.00 -1.23 -17.85
C VAL A 45 -16.01 -1.42 -19.37
N ASN A 46 -17.20 -1.47 -19.98
CA ASN A 46 -17.37 -1.64 -21.43
C ASN A 46 -17.62 -0.32 -22.18
N GLU A 47 -17.45 0.81 -21.51
CA GLU A 47 -17.68 2.14 -22.07
C GLU A 47 -16.37 2.94 -22.04
N THR A 48 -16.21 3.88 -22.97
CA THR A 48 -15.15 4.88 -22.87
C THR A 48 -15.67 6.05 -22.05
N VAL A 49 -15.14 6.23 -20.83
CA VAL A 49 -15.55 7.29 -19.91
C VAL A 49 -14.93 8.61 -20.31
N ASP A 50 -15.76 9.59 -20.64
CA ASP A 50 -15.32 10.96 -20.94
C ASP A 50 -14.96 11.67 -19.63
N LEU A 51 -13.63 11.83 -19.36
CA LEU A 51 -13.14 12.40 -18.10
C LEU A 51 -13.41 13.90 -17.98
N GLU A 52 -13.62 14.63 -19.08
CA GLU A 52 -13.94 16.06 -19.04
C GLU A 52 -15.38 16.30 -18.60
N ASN A 53 -16.31 15.42 -18.97
CA ASN A 53 -17.74 15.56 -18.72
C ASN A 53 -18.27 14.63 -17.63
N THR A 54 -17.40 13.86 -16.98
CA THR A 54 -17.75 12.97 -15.85
C THR A 54 -17.32 13.62 -14.54
N GLU A 55 -18.17 13.59 -13.53
CA GLU A 55 -17.83 14.13 -12.19
C GLU A 55 -16.94 13.15 -11.44
N ALA A 56 -17.37 11.91 -11.31
CA ALA A 56 -16.65 10.88 -10.57
C ALA A 56 -16.96 9.46 -11.06
N LEU A 57 -16.01 8.55 -10.83
CA LEU A 57 -16.12 7.12 -11.09
C LEU A 57 -16.21 6.37 -9.76
N ARG A 58 -17.30 5.64 -9.54
CA ARG A 58 -17.45 4.79 -8.35
C ARG A 58 -16.62 3.53 -8.50
N LEU A 59 -15.72 3.30 -7.55
CA LEU A 59 -14.98 2.07 -7.34
C LEU A 59 -15.44 1.40 -6.04
N THR A 60 -15.56 0.08 -6.05
CA THR A 60 -15.91 -0.72 -4.87
C THR A 60 -15.01 -1.95 -4.79
N TRP A 61 -14.71 -2.39 -3.58
CA TRP A 61 -13.87 -3.58 -3.37
C TRP A 61 -14.29 -4.37 -2.15
N SER A 62 -13.85 -5.62 -2.07
CA SER A 62 -14.07 -6.44 -0.89
C SER A 62 -13.17 -5.97 0.25
N GLN A 63 -13.63 -6.17 1.48
CA GLN A 63 -12.81 -5.86 2.65
C GLN A 63 -11.70 -6.92 2.81
N PRO A 64 -10.41 -6.52 2.84
CA PRO A 64 -9.34 -7.42 3.25
C PRO A 64 -9.45 -7.71 4.74
N GLU A 65 -9.24 -8.97 5.12
CA GLU A 65 -9.44 -9.44 6.49
C GLU A 65 -8.16 -9.29 7.31
N TYR A 66 -7.77 -8.05 7.63
CA TYR A 66 -6.71 -7.80 8.60
C TYR A 66 -7.22 -8.09 10.02
N THR A 67 -6.45 -8.84 10.79
CA THR A 67 -6.80 -9.17 12.18
C THR A 67 -5.59 -9.09 13.09
N THR A 68 -5.83 -8.81 14.39
CA THR A 68 -4.88 -9.08 15.46
C THR A 68 -5.49 -10.11 16.40
N GLY A 69 -4.94 -11.32 16.40
CA GLY A 69 -5.59 -12.42 17.11
C GLY A 69 -7.02 -12.63 16.59
N ASN A 70 -8.01 -12.34 17.42
CA ASN A 70 -9.43 -12.50 17.07
C ASN A 70 -10.15 -11.18 16.76
N ALA A 71 -9.43 -10.06 16.74
CA ALA A 71 -10.03 -8.75 16.51
C ALA A 71 -9.77 -8.26 15.07
N PRO A 72 -10.81 -7.84 14.34
CA PRO A 72 -10.64 -7.25 13.03
C PRO A 72 -9.98 -5.86 13.15
N ILE A 73 -9.15 -5.51 12.13
CA ILE A 73 -8.52 -4.20 12.02
C ILE A 73 -8.97 -3.53 10.75
N ASN A 74 -9.23 -2.24 10.83
CA ASN A 74 -9.58 -1.45 9.66
C ASN A 74 -8.35 -1.19 8.80
N ALA A 75 -8.47 -1.49 7.52
CA ALA A 75 -7.48 -1.11 6.53
C ALA A 75 -7.67 0.34 6.06
N THR A 76 -6.58 0.93 5.58
CA THR A 76 -6.58 2.15 4.79
C THR A 76 -6.31 1.78 3.33
N TYR A 77 -6.97 2.45 2.42
CA TYR A 77 -6.91 2.17 0.99
C TYR A 77 -6.42 3.38 0.22
N GLU A 78 -5.61 3.13 -0.79
CA GLU A 78 -5.23 4.11 -1.81
C GLU A 78 -5.50 3.55 -3.21
N ILE A 79 -5.84 4.41 -4.14
CA ILE A 79 -6.09 4.05 -5.53
C ILE A 79 -4.80 4.26 -6.32
N GLN A 80 -4.37 3.25 -7.05
CA GLN A 80 -3.23 3.30 -7.95
C GLN A 80 -3.70 3.16 -9.38
N VAL A 81 -3.20 4.01 -10.27
CA VAL A 81 -3.61 4.05 -11.67
C VAL A 81 -2.40 4.03 -12.60
N SER A 82 -2.48 3.26 -13.67
CA SER A 82 -1.42 3.12 -14.68
C SER A 82 -1.99 3.19 -16.09
N PRO A 83 -1.35 3.88 -17.04
CA PRO A 83 -1.72 3.84 -18.46
C PRO A 83 -1.22 2.59 -19.18
N THR A 84 -0.35 1.77 -18.57
CA THR A 84 0.37 0.68 -19.25
C THR A 84 0.23 -0.68 -18.55
N ASN A 85 -0.55 -0.79 -17.47
CA ASN A 85 -0.63 -1.99 -16.60
C ASN A 85 0.71 -2.34 -15.91
N SER A 86 1.57 -1.37 -15.72
CA SER A 86 2.79 -1.48 -14.92
C SER A 86 2.66 -0.66 -13.65
N PHE A 87 3.18 -1.20 -12.53
CA PHE A 87 3.08 -0.57 -11.22
C PHE A 87 4.42 -0.73 -10.48
N THR A 88 5.50 -0.31 -11.13
CA THR A 88 6.87 -0.51 -10.64
C THR A 88 7.42 0.75 -9.99
N VAL A 89 7.21 1.91 -10.64
CA VAL A 89 7.71 3.21 -10.18
C VAL A 89 6.55 4.20 -10.16
N SER A 90 6.26 4.73 -8.98
CA SER A 90 5.23 5.78 -8.83
C SER A 90 5.74 7.14 -9.30
N THR A 91 4.80 8.06 -9.54
CA THR A 91 5.13 9.46 -9.82
C THR A 91 5.92 10.09 -8.66
N ASP A 92 5.58 9.75 -7.41
CA ASP A 92 6.24 10.31 -6.24
C ASP A 92 7.68 9.79 -6.09
N GLU A 93 7.91 8.49 -6.39
CA GLU A 93 9.26 7.91 -6.41
C GLU A 93 10.11 8.53 -7.52
N ALA A 94 9.53 8.73 -8.71
CA ALA A 94 10.24 9.35 -9.82
C ALA A 94 10.57 10.83 -9.55
N ASP A 95 9.64 11.56 -8.92
CA ASP A 95 9.84 12.97 -8.56
C ASP A 95 10.88 13.14 -7.42
N ALA A 96 11.00 12.15 -6.53
CA ALA A 96 11.98 12.15 -5.44
C ALA A 96 13.39 11.72 -5.88
N ASP A 97 13.53 11.10 -7.04
CA ASP A 97 14.80 10.57 -7.55
C ASP A 97 15.40 11.48 -8.64
N GLU A 98 16.06 12.53 -8.21
CA GLU A 98 16.75 13.47 -9.11
C GLU A 98 18.00 12.87 -9.77
N GLU A 99 18.57 11.82 -9.18
CA GLU A 99 19.88 11.27 -9.57
C GLU A 99 19.80 10.20 -10.66
N ASN A 100 18.81 9.27 -10.59
CA ASN A 100 18.73 8.13 -11.50
C ASN A 100 17.73 8.32 -12.64
N ALA A 101 17.02 9.45 -12.68
CA ALA A 101 16.02 9.80 -13.69
C ALA A 101 14.97 8.67 -13.90
N LEU A 102 14.42 8.15 -12.81
CA LEU A 102 13.37 7.15 -12.83
C LEU A 102 12.17 7.62 -13.66
N VAL A 103 11.60 6.71 -14.42
CA VAL A 103 10.40 6.97 -15.22
C VAL A 103 9.21 6.33 -14.53
N ALA A 104 8.24 7.15 -14.14
CA ALA A 104 7.01 6.66 -13.52
C ALA A 104 6.17 5.85 -14.51
N ASP A 105 5.58 4.76 -14.04
CA ASP A 105 4.64 3.93 -14.78
C ASP A 105 3.25 3.85 -14.12
N TYR A 106 3.11 4.40 -12.92
CA TYR A 106 1.81 4.58 -12.26
C TYR A 106 1.79 5.82 -11.37
N ALA A 107 0.60 6.24 -11.01
CA ALA A 107 0.37 7.30 -10.04
C ALA A 107 -0.53 6.81 -8.90
N VAL A 108 -0.32 7.37 -7.72
CA VAL A 108 -1.20 7.20 -6.56
C VAL A 108 -2.14 8.40 -6.51
N ILE A 109 -3.43 8.15 -6.30
CA ILE A 109 -4.41 9.22 -6.07
C ILE A 109 -4.23 9.74 -4.64
N ASP A 110 -4.07 11.05 -4.46
CA ASP A 110 -3.75 11.71 -3.19
C ASP A 110 -4.83 11.59 -2.10
N LYS A 111 -5.81 10.73 -2.30
CA LYS A 111 -6.92 10.52 -1.38
C LYS A 111 -6.99 9.10 -0.91
N THR A 112 -6.80 8.90 0.41
CA THR A 112 -7.02 7.60 1.04
C THR A 112 -8.47 7.44 1.50
N SER A 113 -8.92 6.19 1.60
CA SER A 113 -10.24 5.81 2.12
C SER A 113 -10.06 4.79 3.25
N THR A 114 -11.02 4.74 4.17
CA THR A 114 -11.16 3.68 5.18
C THR A 114 -12.41 2.83 4.96
N THR A 115 -13.14 3.11 3.88
CA THR A 115 -14.32 2.37 3.42
C THR A 115 -13.99 1.58 2.17
N CYS A 116 -14.71 0.49 1.92
CA CYS A 116 -14.50 -0.38 0.75
C CYS A 116 -15.11 0.19 -0.54
N PHE A 117 -15.15 1.50 -0.67
CA PHE A 117 -15.52 2.21 -1.88
C PHE A 117 -14.87 3.60 -1.93
N ALA A 118 -14.78 4.15 -3.13
CA ALA A 118 -14.41 5.54 -3.36
C ALA A 118 -15.14 6.09 -4.60
N ASP A 119 -15.47 7.37 -4.54
CA ASP A 119 -15.84 8.16 -5.72
C ASP A 119 -14.57 8.88 -6.18
N LEU A 120 -13.92 8.32 -7.18
CA LEU A 120 -12.73 8.87 -7.79
C LEU A 120 -13.14 10.00 -8.72
N ALA A 121 -12.77 11.24 -8.39
CA ALA A 121 -13.03 12.37 -9.27
C ALA A 121 -12.38 12.15 -10.64
N ALA A 122 -13.12 12.32 -11.73
CA ALA A 122 -12.60 12.11 -13.08
C ALA A 122 -11.43 13.05 -13.39
N SER A 123 -11.46 14.27 -12.84
CA SER A 123 -10.35 15.22 -12.96
C SER A 123 -9.08 14.79 -12.24
N GLU A 124 -9.18 14.10 -11.09
CA GLU A 124 -8.03 13.52 -10.37
C GLU A 124 -7.44 12.34 -11.17
N LEU A 125 -8.29 11.47 -11.71
CA LEU A 125 -7.85 10.39 -12.59
C LEU A 125 -7.13 10.95 -13.81
N ASN A 126 -7.69 11.96 -14.47
CA ASN A 126 -7.08 12.59 -15.64
C ASN A 126 -5.69 13.19 -15.32
N LYS A 127 -5.57 13.91 -14.21
CA LYS A 127 -4.28 14.46 -13.75
C LYS A 127 -3.26 13.37 -13.45
N ALA A 128 -3.67 12.30 -12.78
CA ALA A 128 -2.80 11.17 -12.46
C ALA A 128 -2.26 10.50 -13.73
N LEU A 129 -3.12 10.25 -14.71
CA LEU A 129 -2.71 9.69 -16.01
C LEU A 129 -1.80 10.66 -16.79
N ALA A 130 -2.11 11.96 -16.77
CA ALA A 130 -1.29 12.98 -17.42
C ALA A 130 0.12 13.09 -16.82
N LYS A 131 0.26 12.96 -15.49
CA LYS A 131 1.56 12.92 -14.80
C LYS A 131 2.43 11.75 -15.28
N VAL A 132 1.85 10.57 -15.43
CA VAL A 132 2.57 9.37 -15.89
C VAL A 132 2.87 9.47 -17.38
N ALA A 133 1.86 9.73 -18.19
CA ALA A 133 1.96 9.68 -19.66
C ALA A 133 2.63 10.91 -20.27
N LYS A 134 2.69 12.04 -19.54
CA LYS A 134 3.30 13.32 -19.95
C LYS A 134 2.82 13.80 -21.31
N TRP A 135 1.49 13.74 -21.55
CA TRP A 135 0.89 14.16 -22.81
C TRP A 135 1.15 15.63 -23.11
N LYS A 136 1.39 15.92 -24.35
CA LYS A 136 1.42 17.29 -24.88
C LYS A 136 0.01 17.71 -25.31
N ALA A 137 -0.25 19.01 -25.37
CA ALA A 137 -1.56 19.56 -25.72
C ALA A 137 -2.11 19.04 -27.06
N ASP A 138 -1.23 18.78 -28.04
CA ASP A 138 -1.55 18.28 -29.39
C ASP A 138 -1.46 16.77 -29.53
N ALA A 139 -1.19 16.03 -28.43
CA ALA A 139 -0.92 14.61 -28.45
C ALA A 139 -1.67 13.84 -27.32
N VAL A 140 -2.78 14.38 -26.83
CA VAL A 140 -3.67 13.64 -25.91
C VAL A 140 -4.43 12.60 -26.72
N PRO A 141 -4.41 11.32 -26.32
CA PRO A 141 -5.13 10.28 -27.05
C PRO A 141 -6.64 10.46 -26.93
N ALA A 142 -7.38 10.12 -27.99
CA ALA A 142 -8.85 10.13 -27.95
C ALA A 142 -9.42 9.04 -27.00
N GLU A 143 -8.64 7.98 -26.81
CA GLU A 143 -8.96 6.87 -25.90
C GLU A 143 -7.67 6.35 -25.26
N GLN A 144 -7.71 6.15 -23.94
CA GLN A 144 -6.61 5.60 -23.15
C GLN A 144 -7.11 4.42 -22.32
N LYS A 145 -6.50 3.27 -22.51
CA LYS A 145 -6.65 2.14 -21.58
C LYS A 145 -6.02 2.52 -20.24
N THR A 146 -6.77 2.33 -19.20
CA THR A 146 -6.39 2.72 -17.84
C THR A 146 -6.56 1.52 -16.92
N PHE A 147 -5.51 1.22 -16.18
CA PHE A 147 -5.43 0.09 -15.26
C PHE A 147 -5.47 0.62 -13.84
N ILE A 148 -6.41 0.10 -13.06
CA ILE A 148 -6.67 0.54 -11.69
C ILE A 148 -6.52 -0.64 -10.76
N ARG A 149 -5.82 -0.43 -9.64
CA ARG A 149 -5.79 -1.35 -8.50
C ARG A 149 -5.92 -0.58 -7.19
N ILE A 150 -6.30 -1.27 -6.15
CA ILE A 150 -6.35 -0.73 -4.80
C ILE A 150 -5.17 -1.29 -4.01
N ASN A 151 -4.44 -0.44 -3.31
CA ASN A 151 -3.46 -0.82 -2.32
C ASN A 151 -4.08 -0.67 -0.92
N ALA A 152 -4.12 -1.74 -0.15
CA ALA A 152 -4.62 -1.77 1.21
C ALA A 152 -3.47 -1.96 2.19
N PHE A 153 -3.50 -1.25 3.32
CA PHE A 153 -2.49 -1.34 4.38
C PHE A 153 -3.09 -0.96 5.73
N VAL A 154 -2.40 -1.31 6.79
CA VAL A 154 -2.72 -0.85 8.14
C VAL A 154 -1.81 0.31 8.51
N LEU A 155 -2.37 1.37 9.07
CA LEU A 155 -1.59 2.49 9.59
C LEU A 155 -1.24 2.29 11.06
N GLU A 156 0.06 2.36 11.36
CA GLU A 156 0.57 2.49 12.73
C GLU A 156 1.33 3.82 12.85
N GLY A 157 0.64 4.84 13.33
CA GLY A 157 1.13 6.21 13.24
C GLY A 157 1.27 6.66 11.79
N MET A 158 2.50 6.93 11.35
CA MET A 158 2.81 7.29 9.95
C MET A 158 3.31 6.09 9.11
N ASN A 159 3.49 4.92 9.72
CA ASN A 159 4.00 3.75 9.03
C ASN A 159 2.87 2.96 8.37
N ARG A 160 3.10 2.53 7.15
CA ARG A 160 2.24 1.62 6.41
C ARG A 160 2.72 0.20 6.62
N LEU A 161 1.89 -0.64 7.22
CA LEU A 161 2.21 -2.02 7.52
C LEU A 161 1.40 -2.97 6.66
N ASN A 162 2.03 -4.09 6.28
CA ASN A 162 1.38 -5.23 5.65
C ASN A 162 0.54 -4.85 4.43
N ALA A 163 1.11 -4.05 3.53
CA ALA A 163 0.45 -3.64 2.31
C ALA A 163 0.17 -4.82 1.38
N ILE A 164 -1.05 -4.88 0.83
CA ILE A 164 -1.43 -5.81 -0.22
C ILE A 164 -2.20 -5.07 -1.31
N THR A 165 -2.13 -5.57 -2.53
CA THR A 165 -2.86 -5.01 -3.67
C THR A 165 -3.98 -5.91 -4.14
N SER A 166 -5.06 -5.30 -4.63
CA SER A 166 -6.15 -6.01 -5.30
C SER A 166 -5.73 -6.55 -6.67
N ASN A 167 -6.64 -7.26 -7.33
CA ASN A 167 -6.58 -7.45 -8.78
C ASN A 167 -6.60 -6.09 -9.50
N VAL A 168 -6.14 -6.08 -10.74
CA VAL A 168 -6.21 -4.92 -11.64
C VAL A 168 -7.53 -4.98 -12.41
N VAL A 169 -8.18 -3.83 -12.54
CA VAL A 169 -9.32 -3.61 -13.44
C VAL A 169 -8.89 -2.68 -14.57
N GLU A 170 -9.17 -3.07 -15.82
CA GLU A 170 -8.96 -2.25 -17.01
C GLU A 170 -10.26 -1.51 -17.36
N ILE A 171 -10.17 -0.20 -17.59
CA ILE A 171 -11.23 0.64 -18.15
C ILE A 171 -10.70 1.44 -19.33
N SER A 172 -11.59 1.92 -20.21
CA SER A 172 -11.25 2.88 -21.23
C SER A 172 -11.71 4.28 -20.83
N VAL A 173 -10.86 5.28 -21.03
CA VAL A 173 -11.18 6.68 -20.75
C VAL A 173 -10.84 7.56 -21.96
N ALA A 174 -11.58 8.64 -22.13
CA ALA A 174 -11.24 9.75 -23.03
C ALA A 174 -10.62 10.88 -22.18
N PRO A 175 -9.29 10.98 -22.14
CA PRO A 175 -8.61 12.01 -21.37
C PRO A 175 -8.63 13.37 -22.08
N TYR A 176 -8.31 14.42 -21.32
CA TYR A 176 -8.16 15.75 -21.87
C TYR A 176 -6.84 16.39 -21.39
N TYR A 177 -6.39 17.41 -22.11
CA TYR A 177 -5.16 18.10 -21.74
C TYR A 177 -5.31 18.90 -20.44
N VAL A 178 -4.34 18.75 -19.55
CA VAL A 178 -4.17 19.58 -18.35
C VAL A 178 -2.72 20.03 -18.28
N GLU A 179 -2.51 21.29 -17.96
CA GLU A 179 -1.18 21.80 -17.64
C GLU A 179 -0.82 21.36 -16.22
N LEU A 180 0.24 20.61 -16.10
CA LEU A 180 0.78 20.15 -14.83
C LEU A 180 1.75 21.21 -14.30
N SER A 181 1.43 21.78 -13.16
CA SER A 181 2.28 22.76 -12.45
C SER A 181 3.25 22.07 -11.53
#